data_3be52d150371cace4ae0f6de74711107
#
_entry.id   3be52d150371cace4ae0f6de74711107
#
_cell.length_a   1.000
_cell.length_b   1.000
_cell.length_c   1.000
_cell.angle_alpha   90.00
_cell.angle_beta   90.00
_cell.angle_gamma   90.00
#
_symmetry.space_group_name_H-M   'P 1'
#
loop_
_entity.id
_entity.type
_entity.pdbx_description
1 polymer ?
#
loop_
_entity_poly.entity_id
_entity_poly.type
_entity_poly.pdbx_seq_one_letter_code
_entity_poly.pdbx_strand_id
1 'polypeptide(L)'
;LDGRHVVIVGNGNVALDVARILSKTRAEFDGSDIVSHALDVLEHSAVEDITILGRRGPHQIAMTPKELGELAHLQRATPRVDRDDLPDIGEDALLEPGIRKSVTHLREFAAIPEAFRADKAISINFDFFAAPVAIEGDGKVQRVRVERMRLDDQYRSISTGESYTIDCSMVISCIGYQTPSIDGVPYEHGRGRFANLDGRILPGLYCV
;
A
#
# COMPACT_ATOMS: atom_id res chain seq x y z
N LEU A 1 11.83 -16.59 -1.22
CA LEU A 1 11.59 -15.34 -1.95
C LEU A 1 12.79 -15.02 -2.84
N ASP A 2 12.80 -15.60 -4.05
CA ASP A 2 13.99 -15.55 -4.92
C ASP A 2 14.00 -14.32 -5.85
N GLY A 3 12.94 -13.56 -5.87
CA GLY A 3 12.83 -12.38 -6.71
C GLY A 3 13.16 -11.09 -5.99
N ARG A 4 13.76 -10.15 -6.72
CA ARG A 4 14.25 -8.90 -6.14
C ARG A 4 13.19 -7.82 -6.00
N HIS A 5 12.17 -7.81 -6.88
CA HIS A 5 11.15 -6.76 -6.89
C HIS A 5 9.77 -7.32 -6.62
N VAL A 6 9.09 -6.76 -5.63
CA VAL A 6 7.71 -7.05 -5.25
C VAL A 6 6.82 -5.84 -5.52
N VAL A 7 5.70 -6.06 -6.20
CA VAL A 7 4.66 -5.04 -6.39
C VAL A 7 3.49 -5.33 -5.46
N ILE A 8 3.11 -4.36 -4.65
CA ILE A 8 1.96 -4.40 -3.74
C ILE A 8 0.88 -3.48 -4.31
N VAL A 9 -0.30 -4.03 -4.55
CA VAL A 9 -1.43 -3.27 -5.11
C VAL A 9 -2.39 -2.88 -3.99
N GLY A 10 -2.47 -1.59 -3.70
CA GLY A 10 -3.35 -1.03 -2.68
C GLY A 10 -2.65 0.00 -1.81
N ASN A 11 -3.41 0.98 -1.33
CA ASN A 11 -2.90 2.16 -0.63
C ASN A 11 -3.51 2.30 0.77
N GLY A 12 -3.51 1.17 1.52
CA GLY A 12 -4.03 1.05 2.88
C GLY A 12 -3.06 0.34 3.82
N ASN A 13 -3.44 0.17 5.09
CA ASN A 13 -2.58 -0.40 6.13
C ASN A 13 -2.09 -1.81 5.80
N VAL A 14 -2.91 -2.64 5.14
CA VAL A 14 -2.49 -4.01 4.74
C VAL A 14 -1.28 -3.96 3.80
N ALA A 15 -1.22 -2.99 2.90
CA ALA A 15 -0.06 -2.82 2.02
C ALA A 15 1.19 -2.43 2.81
N LEU A 16 1.05 -1.58 3.84
CA LEU A 16 2.15 -1.21 4.73
C LEU A 16 2.63 -2.41 5.55
N ASP A 17 1.72 -3.22 6.09
CA ASP A 17 2.07 -4.42 6.86
C ASP A 17 2.85 -5.42 6.01
N VAL A 18 2.42 -5.67 4.79
CA VAL A 18 3.14 -6.53 3.85
C VAL A 18 4.53 -5.96 3.55
N ALA A 19 4.64 -4.67 3.24
CA ALA A 19 5.91 -4.02 2.97
C ALA A 19 6.85 -4.11 4.19
N ARG A 20 6.34 -3.90 5.41
CA ARG A 20 7.10 -4.03 6.66
C ARG A 20 7.60 -5.45 6.89
N ILE A 21 6.72 -6.45 6.73
CA ILE A 21 7.09 -7.87 6.91
C ILE A 21 8.23 -8.25 5.96
N LEU A 22 8.16 -7.85 4.70
CA LEU A 22 9.20 -8.13 3.71
C LEU A 22 10.51 -7.37 3.99
N SER A 23 10.44 -6.28 4.77
CA SER A 23 11.56 -5.35 4.98
C SER A 23 12.24 -5.48 6.34
N LYS A 24 11.64 -6.14 7.32
CA LYS A 24 12.21 -6.29 8.67
C LYS A 24 13.40 -7.24 8.68
N THR A 25 14.36 -6.94 9.54
CA THR A 25 15.40 -7.90 9.98
C THR A 25 14.79 -8.92 10.94
N ARG A 26 15.47 -10.05 11.15
CA ARG A 26 15.02 -11.06 12.11
C ARG A 26 14.81 -10.49 13.53
N ALA A 27 15.71 -9.62 13.97
CA ALA A 27 15.64 -9.00 15.30
C ALA A 27 14.42 -8.06 15.46
N GLU A 28 13.95 -7.45 14.37
CA GLU A 28 12.74 -6.60 14.41
C GLU A 28 11.44 -7.39 14.58
N PHE A 29 11.50 -8.74 14.54
CA PHE A 29 10.39 -9.63 14.84
C PHE A 29 10.39 -10.15 16.29
N ASP A 30 11.35 -9.77 17.11
CA ASP A 30 11.39 -10.19 18.51
C ASP A 30 10.12 -9.78 19.25
N GLY A 31 9.52 -10.73 19.97
CA GLY A 31 8.25 -10.55 20.67
C GLY A 31 7.00 -10.71 19.79
N SER A 32 7.13 -11.07 18.51
CA SER A 32 6.00 -11.40 17.63
C SER A 32 5.71 -12.90 17.61
N ASP A 33 4.50 -13.29 17.18
CA ASP A 33 4.06 -14.68 17.07
C ASP A 33 4.44 -15.32 15.71
N ILE A 34 5.36 -14.71 14.95
CA ILE A 34 5.77 -15.24 13.66
C ILE A 34 6.48 -16.60 13.81
N VAL A 35 6.11 -17.56 12.98
CA VAL A 35 6.68 -18.92 13.04
C VAL A 35 8.11 -18.96 12.45
N SER A 36 8.98 -19.82 13.01
CA SER A 36 10.40 -19.88 12.67
C SER A 36 10.66 -20.11 11.17
N HIS A 37 9.90 -20.98 10.51
CA HIS A 37 10.10 -21.24 9.09
C HIS A 37 9.77 -20.02 8.19
N ALA A 38 8.85 -19.16 8.60
CA ALA A 38 8.57 -17.90 7.89
C ALA A 38 9.71 -16.90 8.09
N LEU A 39 10.25 -16.80 9.32
CA LEU A 39 11.42 -15.99 9.62
C LEU A 39 12.63 -16.41 8.77
N ASP A 40 12.88 -17.71 8.63
CA ASP A 40 13.98 -18.23 7.84
C ASP A 40 13.85 -17.84 6.36
N VAL A 41 12.63 -17.89 5.80
CA VAL A 41 12.36 -17.45 4.43
C VAL A 41 12.57 -15.94 4.26
N LEU A 42 12.14 -15.12 5.23
CA LEU A 42 12.28 -13.67 5.19
C LEU A 42 13.74 -13.22 5.32
N GLU A 43 14.49 -13.88 6.19
CA GLU A 43 15.91 -13.60 6.42
C GLU A 43 16.76 -13.84 5.15
N HIS A 44 16.43 -14.90 4.40
CA HIS A 44 17.12 -15.28 3.15
C HIS A 44 16.42 -14.72 1.90
N SER A 45 15.53 -13.77 2.06
CA SER A 45 14.82 -13.13 0.95
C SER A 45 15.76 -12.30 0.08
N ALA A 46 15.62 -12.44 -1.24
CA ALA A 46 16.33 -11.64 -2.23
C ALA A 46 15.66 -10.29 -2.54
N VAL A 47 14.61 -9.91 -1.81
CA VAL A 47 13.87 -8.67 -2.06
C VAL A 47 14.76 -7.45 -1.80
N GLU A 48 14.87 -6.58 -2.81
CA GLU A 48 15.60 -5.31 -2.78
C GLU A 48 14.68 -4.11 -3.05
N ASP A 49 13.60 -4.33 -3.82
CA ASP A 49 12.64 -3.30 -4.16
C ASP A 49 11.20 -3.74 -3.86
N ILE A 50 10.44 -2.85 -3.25
CA ILE A 50 9.01 -3.00 -3.02
C ILE A 50 8.34 -1.76 -3.60
N THR A 51 7.39 -1.94 -4.52
CA THR A 51 6.58 -0.84 -5.05
C THR A 51 5.14 -0.97 -4.59
N ILE A 52 4.63 0.04 -3.89
CA ILE A 52 3.24 0.13 -3.45
C ILE A 52 2.48 1.00 -4.45
N LEU A 53 1.54 0.40 -5.19
CA LEU A 53 0.73 1.10 -6.18
C LEU A 53 -0.53 1.68 -5.56
N GLY A 54 -0.72 2.98 -5.70
CA GLY A 54 -1.92 3.70 -5.32
C GLY A 54 -2.60 4.35 -6.52
N ARG A 55 -3.81 3.93 -6.90
CA ARG A 55 -4.54 4.51 -8.06
C ARG A 55 -4.95 5.97 -7.88
N ARG A 56 -4.87 6.51 -6.67
CA ARG A 56 -5.12 7.91 -6.33
C ARG A 56 -3.88 8.53 -5.71
N GLY A 57 -3.95 9.82 -5.41
CA GLY A 57 -2.83 10.58 -4.87
C GLY A 57 -2.62 10.45 -3.35
N PRO A 58 -1.59 11.13 -2.85
CA PRO A 58 -1.23 11.14 -1.42
C PRO A 58 -2.35 11.64 -0.50
N HIS A 59 -3.21 12.54 -0.95
CA HIS A 59 -4.34 13.06 -0.16
C HIS A 59 -5.51 12.07 -0.04
N GLN A 60 -5.54 10.98 -0.83
CA GLN A 60 -6.60 9.96 -0.83
C GLN A 60 -6.13 8.61 -0.30
N ILE A 61 -5.06 8.58 0.49
CA ILE A 61 -4.56 7.35 1.12
C ILE A 61 -5.51 6.87 2.23
N ALA A 62 -5.49 5.57 2.47
CA ALA A 62 -6.19 4.92 3.59
C ALA A 62 -5.20 4.37 4.63
N MET A 63 -3.97 4.86 4.62
CA MET A 63 -2.90 4.52 5.55
C MET A 63 -3.01 5.39 6.79
N THR A 64 -2.96 4.78 7.98
CA THR A 64 -2.94 5.52 9.24
C THR A 64 -1.56 6.10 9.53
N PRO A 65 -1.47 7.24 10.24
CA PRO A 65 -0.19 7.86 10.56
C PRO A 65 0.75 6.94 11.34
N LYS A 66 0.19 6.12 12.24
CA LYS A 66 0.97 5.20 13.05
C LYS A 66 1.69 4.18 12.17
N GLU A 67 0.93 3.45 11.35
CA GLU A 67 1.46 2.38 10.50
C GLU A 67 2.46 2.94 9.46
N LEU A 68 2.15 4.10 8.89
CA LEU A 68 3.02 4.76 7.93
C LEU A 68 4.34 5.22 8.57
N GLY A 69 4.26 5.81 9.77
CA GLY A 69 5.44 6.26 10.52
C GLY A 69 6.41 5.15 10.88
N GLU A 70 5.94 3.91 11.04
CA GLU A 70 6.80 2.76 11.36
C GLU A 70 7.79 2.43 10.22
N LEU A 71 7.51 2.82 8.98
CA LEU A 71 8.46 2.62 7.87
C LEU A 71 9.75 3.42 8.05
N ALA A 72 9.71 4.56 8.72
CA ALA A 72 10.90 5.38 9.00
C ALA A 72 11.91 4.69 9.93
N HIS A 73 11.47 3.69 10.69
CA HIS A 73 12.29 3.02 11.72
C HIS A 73 12.87 1.68 11.25
N LEU A 74 12.57 1.23 10.04
CA LEU A 74 13.08 -0.03 9.50
C LEU A 74 14.61 0.00 9.38
N GLN A 75 15.27 -1.03 9.89
CA GLN A 75 16.74 -1.08 9.95
C GLN A 75 17.35 -1.21 8.56
N ARG A 76 16.81 -2.07 7.68
CA ARG A 76 17.39 -2.35 6.36
C ARG A 76 16.62 -1.78 5.18
N ALA A 77 15.52 -1.08 5.42
CA ALA A 77 14.69 -0.50 4.37
C ALA A 77 14.53 1.01 4.50
N THR A 78 14.22 1.67 3.39
CA THR A 78 13.91 3.10 3.34
C THR A 78 12.70 3.36 2.47
N PRO A 79 11.70 4.14 2.95
CA PRO A 79 10.60 4.59 2.13
C PRO A 79 11.04 5.68 1.13
N ARG A 80 10.41 5.68 -0.05
CA ARG A 80 10.62 6.65 -1.12
C ARG A 80 9.28 7.15 -1.64
N VAL A 81 9.14 8.45 -1.76
CA VAL A 81 8.00 9.12 -2.37
C VAL A 81 8.54 10.10 -3.41
N ASP A 82 7.95 10.11 -4.61
CA ASP A 82 8.26 11.14 -5.59
C ASP A 82 7.68 12.48 -5.12
N ARG A 83 8.48 13.53 -5.18
CA ARG A 83 8.05 14.88 -4.80
C ARG A 83 6.98 15.42 -5.75
N ASP A 84 7.04 15.01 -7.02
CA ASP A 84 6.11 15.47 -8.04
C ASP A 84 4.70 14.89 -7.86
N ASP A 85 4.56 13.78 -7.11
CA ASP A 85 3.28 13.21 -6.73
C ASP A 85 2.60 13.96 -5.57
N LEU A 86 3.37 14.77 -4.80
CA LEU A 86 2.86 15.46 -3.63
C LEU A 86 2.19 16.79 -4.03
N PRO A 87 0.92 17.01 -3.64
CA PRO A 87 0.26 18.29 -3.85
C PRO A 87 0.98 19.45 -3.15
N ASP A 88 0.58 20.69 -3.47
CA ASP A 88 1.10 21.87 -2.75
C ASP A 88 0.88 21.73 -1.25
N ILE A 89 1.88 22.10 -0.45
CA ILE A 89 1.84 21.95 1.00
C ILE A 89 0.70 22.78 1.64
N GLY A 90 0.29 23.86 1.00
CA GLY A 90 -0.83 24.68 1.45
C GLY A 90 -2.17 23.93 1.44
N GLU A 91 -2.32 22.94 0.57
CA GLU A 91 -3.53 22.11 0.48
C GLU A 91 -3.67 21.14 1.67
N ASP A 92 -2.57 20.77 2.33
CA ASP A 92 -2.59 19.86 3.48
C ASP A 92 -3.43 20.41 4.64
N ALA A 93 -3.55 21.73 4.75
CA ALA A 93 -4.36 22.38 5.79
C ALA A 93 -5.86 22.04 5.69
N LEU A 94 -6.34 21.68 4.50
CA LEU A 94 -7.73 21.32 4.22
C LEU A 94 -8.05 19.86 4.55
N LEU A 95 -7.01 19.03 4.81
CA LEU A 95 -7.17 17.61 5.07
C LEU A 95 -7.70 17.37 6.50
N GLU A 96 -8.43 16.26 6.62
CA GLU A 96 -8.78 15.70 7.93
C GLU A 96 -7.50 15.43 8.73
N PRO A 97 -7.48 15.63 10.08
CA PRO A 97 -6.26 15.59 10.89
C PRO A 97 -5.45 14.29 10.79
N GLY A 98 -6.11 13.13 10.64
CA GLY A 98 -5.44 11.83 10.47
C GLY A 98 -4.71 11.75 9.12
N ILE A 99 -5.39 12.12 8.04
CA ILE A 99 -4.81 12.12 6.69
C ILE A 99 -3.65 13.13 6.61
N ARG A 100 -3.80 14.31 7.20
CA ARG A 100 -2.75 15.32 7.24
C ARG A 100 -1.47 14.79 7.89
N LYS A 101 -1.58 14.08 9.02
CA LYS A 101 -0.42 13.46 9.67
C LYS A 101 0.23 12.39 8.77
N SER A 102 -0.57 11.58 8.08
CA SER A 102 -0.03 10.60 7.13
C SER A 102 0.69 11.27 5.97
N VAL A 103 0.14 12.36 5.42
CA VAL A 103 0.80 13.13 4.35
C VAL A 103 2.09 13.78 4.84
N THR A 104 2.15 14.22 6.10
CA THR A 104 3.41 14.70 6.72
C THR A 104 4.50 13.64 6.63
N HIS A 105 4.22 12.38 6.96
CA HIS A 105 5.20 11.29 6.81
C HIS A 105 5.61 11.08 5.35
N LEU A 106 4.68 11.13 4.39
CA LEU A 106 5.03 11.02 2.97
C LEU A 106 5.98 12.14 2.52
N ARG A 107 5.76 13.37 3.00
CA ARG A 107 6.69 14.50 2.74
C ARG A 107 8.05 14.30 3.38
N GLU A 108 8.10 13.77 4.60
CA GLU A 108 9.34 13.39 5.27
C GLU A 108 10.09 12.33 4.45
N PHE A 109 9.41 11.31 3.93
CA PHE A 109 9.99 10.28 3.08
C PHE A 109 10.53 10.85 1.75
N ALA A 110 9.80 11.77 1.13
CA ALA A 110 10.27 12.47 -0.07
C ALA A 110 11.51 13.33 0.17
N ALA A 111 11.70 13.79 1.43
CA ALA A 111 12.84 14.62 1.82
C ALA A 111 14.09 13.81 2.21
N ILE A 112 14.01 12.48 2.35
CA ILE A 112 15.17 11.64 2.71
C ILE A 112 16.27 11.79 1.64
N PRO A 113 17.49 12.21 2.01
CA PRO A 113 18.59 12.36 1.04
C PRO A 113 18.99 11.03 0.40
N GLU A 114 19.40 11.07 -0.86
CA GLU A 114 19.81 9.87 -1.60
C GLU A 114 20.97 9.12 -0.93
N ALA A 115 21.91 9.82 -0.30
CA ALA A 115 23.01 9.20 0.44
C ALA A 115 22.53 8.26 1.57
N PHE A 116 21.45 8.63 2.29
CA PHE A 116 20.84 7.75 3.30
C PHE A 116 20.11 6.55 2.71
N ARG A 117 19.61 6.70 1.48
CA ARG A 117 18.92 5.62 0.77
C ARG A 117 19.89 4.55 0.29
N ALA A 118 21.10 4.95 -0.14
CA ALA A 118 22.13 4.06 -0.64
C ALA A 118 22.65 3.06 0.41
N ASP A 119 22.53 3.39 1.70
CA ASP A 119 22.95 2.53 2.81
C ASP A 119 21.91 1.46 3.17
N LYS A 120 20.74 1.47 2.56
CA LYS A 120 19.65 0.53 2.85
C LYS A 120 19.54 -0.55 1.77
N ALA A 121 19.37 -1.79 2.23
CA ALA A 121 19.28 -2.95 1.34
C ALA A 121 17.94 -3.00 0.56
N ILE A 122 16.89 -2.38 1.09
CA ILE A 122 15.55 -2.43 0.50
C ILE A 122 15.00 -1.02 0.32
N SER A 123 14.44 -0.75 -0.87
CA SER A 123 13.66 0.45 -1.17
C SER A 123 12.17 0.14 -1.12
N ILE A 124 11.38 0.94 -0.39
CA ILE A 124 9.92 0.89 -0.39
C ILE A 124 9.41 2.11 -1.18
N ASN A 125 9.04 1.92 -2.41
CA ASN A 125 8.65 2.97 -3.33
C ASN A 125 7.13 3.13 -3.33
N PHE A 126 6.63 4.32 -3.06
CA PHE A 126 5.23 4.67 -3.25
C PHE A 126 5.07 5.21 -4.68
N ASP A 127 4.22 4.58 -5.46
CA ASP A 127 3.87 5.00 -6.83
C ASP A 127 2.40 5.39 -6.82
N PHE A 128 2.16 6.68 -6.72
CA PHE A 128 0.83 7.26 -6.69
C PHE A 128 0.30 7.47 -8.11
N PHE A 129 -1.01 7.68 -8.24
CA PHE A 129 -1.68 7.81 -9.53
C PHE A 129 -1.35 6.67 -10.49
N ALA A 130 -1.24 5.45 -9.95
CA ALA A 130 -0.78 4.25 -10.62
C ALA A 130 -1.79 3.10 -10.43
N ALA A 131 -2.37 2.61 -11.52
CA ALA A 131 -3.31 1.50 -11.50
C ALA A 131 -2.76 0.30 -12.29
N PRO A 132 -2.63 -0.89 -11.68
CA PRO A 132 -2.25 -2.08 -12.41
C PRO A 132 -3.36 -2.49 -13.38
N VAL A 133 -3.02 -2.77 -14.63
CA VAL A 133 -3.97 -3.19 -15.67
C VAL A 133 -3.73 -4.60 -16.18
N ALA A 134 -2.50 -5.12 -16.06
CA ALA A 134 -2.19 -6.49 -16.41
C ALA A 134 -0.98 -7.01 -15.61
N ILE A 135 -0.99 -8.30 -15.30
CA ILE A 135 0.18 -9.05 -14.83
C ILE A 135 0.63 -9.91 -16.00
N GLU A 136 1.89 -9.81 -16.37
CA GLU A 136 2.45 -10.44 -17.55
C GLU A 136 3.60 -11.38 -17.17
N GLY A 137 3.75 -12.47 -17.93
CA GLY A 137 4.83 -13.45 -17.77
C GLY A 137 4.49 -14.79 -18.41
N ASP A 138 5.48 -15.66 -18.46
CA ASP A 138 5.34 -17.03 -18.97
C ASP A 138 5.52 -18.02 -17.80
N GLY A 139 4.39 -18.59 -17.35
CA GLY A 139 4.32 -19.52 -16.22
C GLY A 139 4.64 -18.93 -14.85
N LYS A 140 5.19 -17.71 -14.80
CA LYS A 140 5.47 -16.93 -13.58
C LYS A 140 5.34 -15.45 -13.86
N VAL A 141 5.14 -14.66 -12.80
CA VAL A 141 5.13 -13.19 -12.89
C VAL A 141 6.50 -12.69 -13.36
N GLN A 142 6.51 -11.82 -14.36
CA GLN A 142 7.72 -11.14 -14.85
C GLN A 142 7.59 -9.63 -14.78
N ARG A 143 6.37 -9.08 -14.97
CA ARG A 143 6.10 -7.65 -14.88
C ARG A 143 4.64 -7.34 -14.64
N VAL A 144 4.39 -6.14 -14.20
CA VAL A 144 3.05 -5.53 -14.13
C VAL A 144 3.00 -4.37 -15.11
N ARG A 145 1.97 -4.31 -15.94
CA ARG A 145 1.64 -3.14 -16.72
C ARG A 145 0.74 -2.23 -15.90
N VAL A 146 1.15 -0.98 -15.77
CA VAL A 146 0.54 0.05 -14.95
C VAL A 146 0.07 1.19 -15.84
N GLU A 147 -1.09 1.74 -15.57
CA GLU A 147 -1.64 2.90 -16.23
C GLU A 147 -1.53 4.12 -15.32
N ARG A 148 -1.09 5.25 -15.86
CA ARG A 148 -1.09 6.54 -15.16
C ARG A 148 -2.51 7.05 -15.02
N MET A 149 -2.81 7.47 -13.80
CA MET A 149 -4.11 7.95 -13.43
C MET A 149 -4.04 9.45 -13.13
N ARG A 150 -5.20 10.10 -13.16
CA ARG A 150 -5.41 11.43 -12.61
C ARG A 150 -6.72 11.47 -11.85
N LEU A 151 -6.96 12.48 -11.07
CA LEU A 151 -8.22 12.66 -10.39
C LEU A 151 -9.15 13.56 -11.22
N ASP A 152 -10.44 13.24 -11.23
CA ASP A 152 -11.47 14.15 -11.69
C ASP A 152 -11.90 15.12 -10.57
N ASP A 153 -12.83 16.03 -10.87
CA ASP A 153 -13.34 17.03 -9.92
C ASP A 153 -14.05 16.42 -8.70
N GLN A 154 -14.34 15.12 -8.73
CA GLN A 154 -14.93 14.35 -7.64
C GLN A 154 -13.91 13.42 -6.94
N TYR A 155 -12.62 13.65 -7.17
CA TYR A 155 -11.51 12.82 -6.66
C TYR A 155 -11.59 11.35 -7.05
N ARG A 156 -12.27 11.02 -8.16
CA ARG A 156 -12.27 9.68 -8.73
C ARG A 156 -11.06 9.52 -9.64
N SER A 157 -10.44 8.35 -9.56
CA SER A 157 -9.31 7.99 -10.42
C SER A 157 -9.81 7.71 -11.83
N ILE A 158 -9.28 8.43 -12.82
CA ILE A 158 -9.52 8.22 -14.24
C ILE A 158 -8.20 8.06 -14.98
N SER A 159 -8.21 7.23 -16.05
CA SER A 159 -7.04 6.98 -16.88
C SER A 159 -6.57 8.23 -17.62
N THR A 160 -5.26 8.38 -17.76
CA THR A 160 -4.64 9.36 -18.68
C THR A 160 -4.43 8.80 -20.07
N GLY A 161 -4.51 7.47 -20.24
CA GLY A 161 -4.13 6.76 -21.48
C GLY A 161 -2.64 6.43 -21.55
N GLU A 162 -1.81 6.91 -20.63
CA GLU A 162 -0.40 6.61 -20.56
C GLU A 162 -0.15 5.34 -19.74
N SER A 163 0.77 4.49 -20.17
CA SER A 163 1.11 3.27 -19.44
C SER A 163 2.61 3.01 -19.43
N TYR A 164 3.06 2.27 -18.42
CA TYR A 164 4.44 1.82 -18.26
C TYR A 164 4.45 0.41 -17.65
N THR A 165 5.61 -0.20 -17.57
CA THR A 165 5.79 -1.53 -16.98
C THR A 165 6.75 -1.47 -15.80
N ILE A 166 6.47 -2.31 -14.78
CA ILE A 166 7.36 -2.56 -13.65
C ILE A 166 7.76 -4.02 -13.72
N ASP A 167 9.04 -4.31 -13.94
CA ASP A 167 9.55 -5.66 -13.85
C ASP A 167 9.51 -6.12 -12.41
N CYS A 168 8.89 -7.28 -12.16
CA CYS A 168 8.72 -7.81 -10.81
C CYS A 168 8.61 -9.34 -10.84
N SER A 169 8.86 -9.95 -9.71
CA SER A 169 8.76 -11.39 -9.52
C SER A 169 7.55 -11.81 -8.70
N MET A 170 6.90 -10.86 -8.03
CA MET A 170 5.74 -11.10 -7.19
C MET A 170 4.79 -9.91 -7.24
N VAL A 171 3.50 -10.20 -7.23
CA VAL A 171 2.42 -9.21 -7.08
C VAL A 171 1.54 -9.62 -5.91
N ILE A 172 1.32 -8.71 -4.96
CA ILE A 172 0.48 -8.95 -3.78
C ILE A 172 -0.70 -7.98 -3.81
N SER A 173 -1.91 -8.52 -3.77
CA SER A 173 -3.15 -7.73 -3.79
C SER A 173 -3.57 -7.32 -2.37
N CYS A 174 -3.62 -6.01 -2.11
CA CYS A 174 -4.05 -5.40 -0.85
C CYS A 174 -5.18 -4.38 -1.09
N ILE A 175 -6.10 -4.69 -2.02
CA ILE A 175 -7.17 -3.79 -2.47
C ILE A 175 -8.40 -3.76 -1.55
N GLY A 176 -8.35 -4.43 -0.40
CA GLY A 176 -9.46 -4.58 0.54
C GLY A 176 -10.30 -5.82 0.28
N TYR A 177 -11.35 -5.95 1.08
CA TYR A 177 -12.23 -7.10 1.06
C TYR A 177 -13.65 -6.72 0.70
N GLN A 178 -14.40 -7.65 0.12
CA GLN A 178 -15.84 -7.62 0.03
C GLN A 178 -16.40 -8.74 0.90
N THR A 179 -17.32 -8.39 1.79
CA THR A 179 -18.03 -9.40 2.59
C THR A 179 -19.00 -10.15 1.67
N PRO A 180 -19.01 -11.50 1.63
CA PRO A 180 -20.03 -12.24 0.89
C PRO A 180 -21.43 -11.91 1.42
N SER A 181 -22.41 -11.78 0.53
CA SER A 181 -23.80 -11.60 0.94
C SER A 181 -24.33 -12.88 1.61
N ILE A 182 -25.22 -12.71 2.56
CA ILE A 182 -25.97 -13.80 3.22
C ILE A 182 -27.44 -13.65 2.84
N ASP A 183 -28.07 -14.74 2.41
CA ASP A 183 -29.47 -14.72 2.01
C ASP A 183 -30.37 -14.25 3.16
N GLY A 184 -31.26 -13.31 2.85
CA GLY A 184 -32.16 -12.70 3.85
C GLY A 184 -31.55 -11.61 4.70
N VAL A 185 -30.26 -11.30 4.54
CA VAL A 185 -29.59 -10.19 5.25
C VAL A 185 -29.43 -8.99 4.32
N PRO A 186 -29.87 -7.79 4.72
CA PRO A 186 -29.71 -6.57 3.91
C PRO A 186 -28.24 -6.32 3.54
N TYR A 187 -27.98 -6.11 2.23
CA TYR A 187 -26.63 -6.00 1.70
C TYR A 187 -26.50 -4.87 0.66
N GLU A 188 -25.45 -4.06 0.79
CA GLU A 188 -25.10 -2.98 -0.15
C GLU A 188 -24.14 -3.49 -1.22
N HIS A 189 -24.64 -4.04 -2.33
CA HIS A 189 -23.81 -4.60 -3.40
C HIS A 189 -22.74 -3.64 -3.93
N GLY A 190 -23.07 -2.36 -4.06
CA GLY A 190 -22.12 -1.33 -4.54
C GLY A 190 -20.97 -1.04 -3.58
N ARG A 191 -21.11 -1.42 -2.31
CA ARG A 191 -20.09 -1.24 -1.27
C ARG A 191 -19.47 -2.54 -0.76
N GLY A 192 -20.02 -3.69 -1.17
CA GLY A 192 -19.53 -5.00 -0.79
C GLY A 192 -19.64 -5.29 0.73
N ARG A 193 -20.71 -4.80 1.37
CA ARG A 193 -20.92 -4.93 2.83
C ARG A 193 -22.40 -5.05 3.20
N PHE A 194 -22.67 -5.50 4.43
CA PHE A 194 -24.02 -5.49 4.95
C PHE A 194 -24.55 -4.06 5.17
N ALA A 195 -25.78 -3.80 4.72
CA ALA A 195 -26.47 -2.55 5.01
C ALA A 195 -26.75 -2.45 6.52
N ASN A 196 -26.27 -1.39 7.16
CA ASN A 196 -26.44 -1.20 8.59
C ASN A 196 -26.62 0.28 8.96
N LEU A 197 -27.21 0.51 10.11
CA LEU A 197 -27.27 1.79 10.77
C LEU A 197 -26.56 1.65 12.13
N ASP A 198 -25.45 2.36 12.29
CA ASP A 198 -24.60 2.31 13.49
C ASP A 198 -24.28 0.87 13.94
N GLY A 199 -23.90 0.02 12.97
CA GLY A 199 -23.60 -1.37 13.19
C GLY A 199 -24.80 -2.33 13.27
N ARG A 200 -26.04 -1.82 13.37
CA ARG A 200 -27.24 -2.65 13.44
C ARG A 200 -27.75 -2.97 12.03
N ILE A 201 -27.85 -4.25 11.70
CA ILE A 201 -28.41 -4.74 10.43
C ILE A 201 -29.90 -5.03 10.58
N LEU A 202 -30.27 -5.89 11.53
CA LEU A 202 -31.64 -6.30 11.87
C LEU A 202 -31.80 -6.40 13.38
N PRO A 203 -33.01 -6.57 13.94
CA PRO A 203 -33.19 -6.87 15.36
C PRO A 203 -32.39 -8.10 15.78
N GLY A 204 -31.42 -7.92 16.70
CA GLY A 204 -30.53 -8.97 17.18
C GLY A 204 -29.32 -9.30 16.27
N LEU A 205 -29.18 -8.65 15.10
CA LEU A 205 -28.08 -8.85 14.17
C LEU A 205 -27.28 -7.56 14.00
N TYR A 206 -25.98 -7.63 14.27
CA TYR A 206 -25.06 -6.49 14.22
C TYR A 206 -23.81 -6.84 13.41
N CYS A 207 -23.13 -5.83 12.85
CA CYS A 207 -21.80 -5.93 12.26
C CYS A 207 -20.86 -4.90 12.90
N VAL A 208 -19.57 -5.15 12.85
CA VAL A 208 -18.46 -4.25 13.22
C VAL A 208 -17.72 -3.80 12.00
#